data_67ccc7db467ba9eff37a4b000ff360b0
#
_entry.id   67ccc7db467ba9eff37a4b000ff360b0
#
_cell.length_a   1.000
_cell.length_b   1.000
_cell.length_c   1.000
_cell.angle_alpha   90.00
_cell.angle_beta   90.00
_cell.angle_gamma   90.00
#
_symmetry.space_group_name_H-M   'P 1'
#
loop_
_entity.id
_entity.type
_entity.pdbx_description
1 polymer ?
#
loop_
_entity_poly.entity_id
_entity_poly.type
_entity_poly.pdbx_seq_one_letter_code
_entity_poly.pdbx_strand_id
1 'polypeptide(L)'
;MYKSNDSEEIAKLLSSFNYDESKKEEVLKKYYDLIKVADLHTHTNYSDGTNSPLEVLELAKKSNVGVLSITDHDTVEGIRKYKNVLHNDESLKFVDGVELSVKVNHGRMHILGYGID
;
A
#
# COMPACT_ATOMS: atom_id res chain seq x y z
N MET A 1 1.29 -10.85 0.30
CA MET A 1 0.23 -11.65 0.94
C MET A 1 0.79 -12.32 2.19
N TYR A 2 0.06 -12.28 3.27
CA TYR A 2 0.45 -12.94 4.51
C TYR A 2 0.42 -14.46 4.34
N LYS A 3 1.48 -15.13 4.75
CA LYS A 3 1.50 -16.57 4.88
C LYS A 3 0.93 -16.95 6.26
N SER A 4 0.33 -18.13 6.39
CA SER A 4 -0.24 -18.59 7.66
C SER A 4 0.76 -18.59 8.83
N ASN A 5 2.05 -18.80 8.53
CA ASN A 5 3.14 -18.77 9.50
C ASN A 5 3.38 -17.37 10.12
N ASP A 6 3.07 -16.32 9.37
CA ASP A 6 3.31 -14.95 9.82
C ASP A 6 2.41 -14.58 11.00
N SER A 7 1.17 -15.07 11.00
CA SER A 7 0.22 -14.87 12.11
C SER A 7 0.68 -15.52 13.41
N GLU A 8 1.28 -16.70 13.34
CA GLU A 8 1.81 -17.41 14.51
C GLU A 8 3.04 -16.69 15.07
N GLU A 9 3.95 -16.22 14.21
CA GLU A 9 5.13 -15.47 14.62
C GLU A 9 4.76 -14.13 15.23
N ILE A 10 3.79 -13.42 14.66
CA ILE A 10 3.26 -12.17 15.22
C ILE A 10 2.65 -12.43 16.60
N ALA A 11 1.85 -13.48 16.76
CA ALA A 11 1.26 -13.85 18.05
C ALA A 11 2.34 -14.15 19.09
N LYS A 12 3.42 -14.84 18.72
CA LYS A 12 4.56 -15.09 19.60
C LYS A 12 5.26 -13.80 20.02
N LEU A 13 5.46 -12.87 19.07
CA LEU A 13 6.05 -11.57 19.36
C LEU A 13 5.18 -10.75 20.30
N LEU A 14 3.85 -10.72 20.08
CA LEU A 14 2.90 -10.01 20.94
C LEU A 14 2.83 -10.63 22.34
N SER A 15 2.91 -11.95 22.44
CA SER A 15 2.93 -12.62 23.75
C SER A 15 4.22 -12.37 24.52
N SER A 16 5.30 -12.02 23.84
CA SER A 16 6.59 -11.70 24.44
C SER A 16 6.70 -10.25 24.93
N PHE A 17 5.64 -9.44 24.81
CA PHE A 17 5.62 -8.05 25.29
C PHE A 17 5.65 -7.89 26.80
N ASN A 18 5.61 -8.97 27.56
CA ASN A 18 5.83 -8.97 29.00
C ASN A 18 7.33 -9.07 29.29
N TYR A 19 8.10 -8.13 28.78
CA TYR A 19 9.55 -8.18 28.74
C TYR A 19 10.17 -6.86 29.20
N ASP A 20 11.45 -6.92 29.38
CA ASP A 20 12.28 -5.81 29.74
C ASP A 20 12.40 -4.80 28.55
N GLU A 21 12.37 -3.50 28.86
CA GLU A 21 12.40 -2.43 27.85
C GLU A 21 13.65 -2.45 26.95
N SER A 22 14.74 -3.07 27.38
CA SER A 22 15.96 -3.21 26.57
C SER A 22 15.74 -4.01 25.29
N LYS A 23 14.71 -4.86 25.23
CA LYS A 23 14.36 -5.68 24.06
C LYS A 23 13.30 -5.08 23.17
N LYS A 24 12.72 -3.93 23.56
CA LYS A 24 11.63 -3.30 22.85
C LYS A 24 11.93 -2.98 21.40
N GLU A 25 13.09 -2.39 21.12
CA GLU A 25 13.50 -2.04 19.76
C GLU A 25 13.70 -3.27 18.87
N GLU A 26 14.26 -4.34 19.42
CA GLU A 26 14.46 -5.60 18.70
C GLU A 26 13.12 -6.24 18.34
N VAL A 27 12.16 -6.26 19.27
CA VAL A 27 10.80 -6.80 19.04
C VAL A 27 10.07 -5.95 18.00
N LEU A 28 10.11 -4.62 18.12
CA LEU A 28 9.48 -3.71 17.16
C LEU A 28 10.05 -3.88 15.76
N LYS A 29 11.38 -4.03 15.63
CA LYS A 29 12.02 -4.27 14.34
C LYS A 29 11.52 -5.57 13.71
N LYS A 30 11.46 -6.65 14.46
CA LYS A 30 10.89 -7.92 13.97
C LYS A 30 9.43 -7.79 13.57
N TYR A 31 8.65 -7.04 14.33
CA TYR A 31 7.25 -6.76 14.03
C TYR A 31 7.11 -6.04 12.68
N TYR A 32 7.90 -5.02 12.43
CA TYR A 32 7.92 -4.31 11.15
C TYR A 32 8.37 -5.19 9.97
N ASP A 33 9.29 -6.12 10.20
CA ASP A 33 9.73 -7.05 9.17
C ASP A 33 8.64 -8.09 8.80
N LEU A 34 7.77 -8.43 9.76
CA LEU A 34 6.72 -9.43 9.58
C LEU A 34 5.40 -8.83 9.10
N ILE A 35 5.07 -7.61 9.47
CA ILE A 35 3.83 -6.95 9.11
C ILE A 35 4.07 -6.00 7.95
N LYS A 36 3.34 -6.24 6.88
CA LYS A 36 3.26 -5.31 5.75
C LYS A 36 2.01 -4.46 5.87
N VAL A 37 2.10 -3.19 5.50
CA VAL A 37 0.98 -2.26 5.51
C VAL A 37 0.30 -2.21 4.15
N ALA A 38 -0.95 -1.79 4.13
CA ALA A 38 -1.66 -1.46 2.90
C ALA A 38 -1.60 0.06 2.69
N ASP A 39 -1.17 0.49 1.51
CA ASP A 39 -1.26 1.88 1.09
C ASP A 39 -2.22 1.97 -0.10
N LEU A 40 -3.43 2.43 0.19
CA LEU A 40 -4.54 2.44 -0.76
C LEU A 40 -4.86 3.84 -1.31
N HIS A 41 -3.99 4.82 -1.09
CA HIS A 41 -4.21 6.18 -1.55
C HIS A 41 -2.89 6.81 -1.99
N THR A 42 -2.50 6.59 -3.23
CA THR A 42 -1.27 7.13 -3.80
C THR A 42 -1.54 7.77 -5.16
N HIS A 43 -0.72 8.73 -5.50
CA HIS A 43 -0.81 9.46 -6.78
C HIS A 43 0.49 9.36 -7.55
N THR A 44 0.37 9.37 -8.87
CA THR A 44 1.51 9.35 -9.79
C THR A 44 1.54 10.63 -10.63
N ASN A 45 2.53 10.73 -11.49
CA ASN A 45 2.65 11.82 -12.46
C ASN A 45 1.57 11.79 -13.57
N TYR A 46 0.68 10.81 -13.53
CA TYR A 46 -0.54 10.81 -14.37
C TYR A 46 -1.63 11.73 -13.81
N SER A 47 -1.51 12.17 -12.57
CA SER A 47 -2.33 13.25 -11.99
C SER A 47 -1.45 14.30 -11.34
N ASP A 48 -1.40 14.36 -10.03
CA ASP A 48 -0.68 15.41 -9.29
C ASP A 48 0.53 14.92 -8.49
N GLY A 49 0.90 13.66 -8.62
CA GLY A 49 2.11 13.12 -8.03
C GLY A 49 3.35 13.42 -8.88
N THR A 50 4.52 13.19 -8.33
CA THR A 50 5.80 13.45 -8.99
C THR A 50 6.44 12.18 -9.58
N ASN A 51 6.08 11.02 -9.06
CA ASN A 51 6.69 9.75 -9.42
C ASN A 51 5.85 9.01 -10.48
N SER A 52 6.52 8.27 -11.35
CA SER A 52 5.84 7.37 -12.28
C SER A 52 5.19 6.19 -11.52
N PRO A 53 4.24 5.47 -12.15
CA PRO A 53 3.68 4.27 -11.52
C PRO A 53 4.73 3.23 -11.11
N LEU A 54 5.78 3.06 -11.90
CA LEU A 54 6.86 2.12 -11.56
C LEU A 54 7.70 2.60 -10.38
N GLU A 55 7.95 3.90 -10.29
CA GLU A 55 8.65 4.48 -9.14
C GLU A 55 7.82 4.35 -7.87
N VAL A 56 6.51 4.56 -7.93
CA VAL A 56 5.60 4.33 -6.81
C VAL A 56 5.63 2.87 -6.36
N LEU A 57 5.61 1.93 -7.31
CA LEU A 57 5.75 0.50 -7.01
C LEU A 57 7.05 0.20 -6.26
N GLU A 58 8.18 0.72 -6.75
CA GLU A 58 9.48 0.50 -6.11
C GLU A 58 9.56 1.13 -4.71
N LEU A 59 9.02 2.33 -4.55
CA LEU A 59 8.95 2.97 -3.23
C LEU A 59 8.08 2.17 -2.25
N ALA A 60 6.96 1.65 -2.71
CA ALA A 60 6.09 0.80 -1.91
C ALA A 60 6.81 -0.47 -1.44
N LYS A 61 7.55 -1.12 -2.35
CA LYS A 61 8.36 -2.31 -2.01
C LYS A 61 9.41 -2.01 -0.95
N LYS A 62 10.09 -0.87 -1.05
CA LYS A 62 11.08 -0.44 -0.07
C LYS A 62 10.47 -0.02 1.27
N SER A 63 9.22 0.39 1.28
CA SER A 63 8.50 0.88 2.46
C SER A 63 7.66 -0.19 3.15
N ASN A 64 7.92 -1.46 2.86
CA ASN A 64 7.21 -2.59 3.45
C ASN A 64 5.70 -2.59 3.21
N VAL A 65 5.28 -2.09 2.05
CA VAL A 65 3.89 -2.12 1.61
C VAL A 65 3.58 -3.49 1.02
N GLY A 66 2.53 -4.13 1.52
CA GLY A 66 2.08 -5.45 1.04
C GLY A 66 0.89 -5.37 0.09
N VAL A 67 0.11 -4.30 0.19
CA VAL A 67 -1.00 -4.00 -0.73
C VAL A 67 -0.89 -2.55 -1.16
N LEU A 68 -0.87 -2.31 -2.45
CA LEU A 68 -0.74 -0.97 -3.04
C LEU A 68 -1.91 -0.69 -3.97
N SER A 69 -2.45 0.51 -3.90
CA SER A 69 -3.35 1.05 -4.93
C SER A 69 -2.86 2.41 -5.39
N ILE A 70 -2.81 2.61 -6.70
CA ILE A 70 -2.66 3.93 -7.31
C ILE A 70 -4.06 4.49 -7.55
N THR A 71 -4.30 5.70 -7.05
CA THR A 71 -5.60 6.36 -7.08
C THR A 71 -5.47 7.74 -7.69
N ASP A 72 -4.97 7.81 -8.93
CA ASP A 72 -4.81 9.08 -9.63
C ASP A 72 -6.16 9.79 -9.80
N HIS A 73 -6.12 11.12 -9.84
CA HIS A 73 -7.32 11.94 -10.00
C HIS A 73 -7.93 11.74 -11.40
N ASP A 74 -9.16 11.23 -11.42
CA ASP A 74 -10.02 11.14 -12.60
C ASP A 74 -9.40 10.38 -13.79
N THR A 75 -8.38 9.54 -13.55
CA THR A 75 -7.71 8.76 -14.61
C THR A 75 -7.20 7.42 -14.10
N VAL A 76 -7.19 6.44 -14.99
CA VAL A 76 -6.60 5.11 -14.77
C VAL A 76 -5.51 4.81 -15.81
N GLU A 77 -5.09 5.80 -16.56
CA GLU A 77 -4.14 5.61 -17.67
C GLU A 77 -2.78 5.11 -17.21
N GLY A 78 -2.30 5.57 -16.05
CA GLY A 78 -1.05 5.09 -15.46
C GLY A 78 -1.11 3.60 -15.12
N ILE A 79 -2.23 3.16 -14.57
CA ILE A 79 -2.47 1.74 -14.27
C ILE A 79 -2.55 0.92 -15.56
N ARG A 80 -3.30 1.38 -16.55
CA ARG A 80 -3.45 0.69 -17.83
C ARG A 80 -2.12 0.46 -18.53
N LYS A 81 -1.30 1.49 -18.59
CA LYS A 81 0.00 1.42 -19.24
C LYS A 81 0.94 0.39 -18.60
N TYR A 82 0.92 0.27 -17.29
CA TYR A 82 1.81 -0.60 -16.54
C TYR A 82 1.10 -1.79 -15.87
N LYS A 83 -0.07 -2.15 -16.37
CA LYS A 83 -0.95 -3.15 -15.75
C LYS A 83 -0.22 -4.48 -15.46
N ASN A 84 0.50 -4.99 -16.43
CA ASN A 84 1.19 -6.28 -16.26
C ASN A 84 2.28 -6.22 -15.18
N VAL A 85 3.06 -5.15 -15.15
CA VAL A 85 4.11 -4.98 -14.14
C VAL A 85 3.51 -4.82 -12.74
N LEU A 86 2.46 -4.00 -12.62
CA LEU A 86 1.81 -3.73 -11.34
C LEU A 86 1.15 -4.99 -10.75
N HIS A 87 0.44 -5.76 -11.57
CA HIS A 87 -0.31 -6.93 -11.11
C HIS A 87 0.53 -8.21 -10.99
N ASN A 88 1.67 -8.29 -11.64
CA ASN A 88 2.52 -9.48 -11.63
C ASN A 88 3.70 -9.41 -10.66
N ASP A 89 3.81 -8.33 -9.88
CA ASP A 89 4.84 -8.25 -8.86
C ASP A 89 4.51 -9.19 -7.69
N GLU A 90 5.44 -10.10 -7.39
CA GLU A 90 5.23 -11.12 -6.36
C GLU A 90 5.42 -10.58 -4.93
N SER A 91 6.06 -9.42 -4.77
CA SER A 91 6.39 -8.87 -3.45
C SER A 91 5.24 -8.11 -2.81
N LEU A 92 4.25 -7.68 -3.61
CA LEU A 92 3.05 -7.00 -3.11
C LEU A 92 1.84 -7.29 -4.00
N LYS A 93 0.65 -7.07 -3.44
CA LYS A 93 -0.60 -7.14 -4.18
C LYS A 93 -0.99 -5.75 -4.66
N PHE A 94 -1.31 -5.61 -5.94
CA PHE A 94 -1.80 -4.37 -6.53
C PHE A 94 -3.32 -4.40 -6.69
N VAL A 95 -3.97 -3.31 -6.33
CA VAL A 95 -5.42 -3.10 -6.49
C VAL A 95 -5.64 -1.87 -7.38
N ASP A 96 -6.37 -2.04 -8.46
CA ASP A 96 -6.72 -0.91 -9.34
C ASP A 96 -7.58 0.09 -8.57
N GLY A 97 -7.23 1.37 -8.67
CA GLY A 97 -7.93 2.42 -7.96
C GLY A 97 -8.05 3.72 -8.76
N VAL A 98 -8.88 4.60 -8.29
CA VAL A 98 -9.08 5.94 -8.84
C VAL A 98 -9.60 6.86 -7.75
N GLU A 99 -9.22 8.14 -7.79
CA GLU A 99 -9.83 9.17 -6.96
C GLU A 99 -10.68 10.08 -7.85
N LEU A 100 -12.00 9.96 -7.70
CA LEU A 100 -12.94 10.71 -8.51
C LEU A 100 -13.26 12.06 -7.89
N SER A 101 -13.16 13.13 -8.70
CA SER A 101 -13.64 14.44 -8.34
C SER A 101 -15.15 14.49 -8.49
N VAL A 102 -15.86 14.86 -7.43
CA VAL A 102 -17.33 14.92 -7.39
C VAL A 102 -17.77 16.36 -7.30
N LYS A 103 -18.71 16.72 -8.19
CA LYS A 103 -19.31 18.05 -8.15
C LYS A 103 -20.28 18.15 -6.98
N VAL A 104 -20.05 19.13 -6.10
CA VAL A 104 -20.89 19.42 -4.95
C VAL A 104 -21.25 20.91 -4.92
N ASN A 105 -22.28 21.29 -4.18
CA ASN A 105 -22.74 22.67 -4.11
C ASN A 105 -21.76 23.58 -3.37
N HIS A 106 -21.05 23.04 -2.38
CA HIS A 106 -20.08 23.77 -1.57
C HIS A 106 -18.85 22.91 -1.32
N GLY A 107 -17.65 23.50 -1.52
CA GLY A 107 -16.39 22.84 -1.27
C GLY A 107 -16.00 21.82 -2.34
N ARG A 108 -15.18 20.87 -1.95
CA ARG A 108 -14.68 19.79 -2.82
C ARG A 108 -15.00 18.44 -2.19
N MET A 109 -15.32 17.47 -3.03
CA MET A 109 -15.51 16.09 -2.60
C MET A 109 -14.76 15.16 -3.55
N HIS A 110 -14.00 14.24 -2.98
CA HIS A 110 -13.34 13.18 -3.73
C HIS A 110 -13.82 11.82 -3.22
N ILE A 111 -13.99 10.88 -4.13
CA ILE A 111 -14.39 9.51 -3.80
C ILE A 111 -13.31 8.57 -4.32
N LEU A 112 -12.80 7.71 -3.44
CA LEU A 112 -11.87 6.66 -3.80
C LEU A 112 -12.63 5.43 -4.26
N GLY A 113 -12.30 4.94 -5.46
CA GLY A 113 -12.85 3.69 -6.01
C GLY A 113 -11.77 2.65 -6.16
N TYR A 114 -12.09 1.40 -5.86
CA TYR A 114 -11.14 0.29 -5.94
C TYR A 114 -11.74 -0.89 -6.70
N GLY A 115 -10.85 -1.74 -7.27
CA GLY A 115 -11.27 -2.91 -8.01
C GLY A 115 -12.02 -2.56 -9.29
N ILE A 116 -11.61 -1.49 -9.93
CA ILE A 116 -12.22 -0.99 -11.17
C ILE A 116 -11.58 -1.64 -12.39
N ASP A 117 -12.35 -1.80 -13.44
CA ASP A 117 -11.87 -2.31 -14.72
C ASP A 117 -11.44 -1.19 -15.66
#